data_09971086513765dce526382990ffc7e2
#
_entry.id   09971086513765dce526382990ffc7e2
#
_cell.length_a   1.000
_cell.length_b   1.000
_cell.length_c   1.000
_cell.angle_alpha   90.00
_cell.angle_beta   90.00
_cell.angle_gamma   90.00
#
_symmetry.space_group_name_H-M   'P 1'
#
loop_
_entity.id
_entity.type
_entity.pdbx_description
1 polymer ?
#
loop_
_entity_poly.entity_id
_entity_poly.type
_entity_poly.pdbx_seq_one_letter_code
_entity_poly.pdbx_strand_id
1 'polypeptide(L)'
;MGERKFNVRVYGVCLLNGKVLVTDEFIKGKEITKFPGGGLEFGEGTIDGLKREFVEEAGQEVKILRHFYTTDFFVPSAFDPESQVISIYYLVEFLSEPAFPVKEKCFELADRTKDSFAFRWVPLSEIEEDDLTFPIDKRVAGLLRTM
;
A
#
# COMPACT_ATOMS: atom_id res chain seq x y z
N MET A 1 -0.07 -23.88 -19.27
CA MET A 1 0.89 -22.87 -18.79
C MET A 1 0.36 -21.48 -18.98
N GLY A 2 0.45 -20.69 -17.95
CA GLY A 2 0.06 -19.29 -18.02
C GLY A 2 1.10 -18.46 -18.75
N GLU A 3 0.68 -17.32 -19.25
CA GLU A 3 1.56 -16.34 -19.85
C GLU A 3 2.30 -15.58 -18.74
N ARG A 4 3.62 -15.43 -18.87
CA ARG A 4 4.43 -14.65 -17.92
C ARG A 4 4.19 -13.17 -18.15
N LYS A 5 4.04 -12.42 -17.07
CA LYS A 5 3.72 -11.00 -17.15
C LYS A 5 4.23 -10.22 -15.95
N PHE A 6 4.32 -8.93 -16.12
CA PHE A 6 4.65 -8.01 -15.04
C PHE A 6 3.35 -7.48 -14.44
N ASN A 7 3.30 -7.45 -13.13
CA ASN A 7 2.22 -6.81 -12.38
C ASN A 7 2.79 -5.52 -11.81
N VAL A 8 2.46 -4.39 -12.45
CA VAL A 8 2.93 -3.08 -12.02
C VAL A 8 1.93 -2.49 -11.04
N ARG A 9 2.43 -2.04 -9.88
CA ARG A 9 1.59 -1.54 -8.79
C ARG A 9 2.10 -0.19 -8.31
N VAL A 10 1.21 0.63 -7.76
CA VAL A 10 1.55 1.95 -7.23
C VAL A 10 1.03 2.09 -5.80
N TYR A 11 1.84 2.67 -4.93
CA TYR A 11 1.53 2.80 -3.50
C TYR A 11 1.91 4.17 -2.99
N GLY A 12 1.17 4.63 -1.97
CA GLY A 12 1.43 5.90 -1.32
C GLY A 12 1.97 5.72 0.09
N VAL A 13 3.08 6.40 0.37
CA VAL A 13 3.60 6.54 1.73
C VAL A 13 3.08 7.88 2.23
N CYS A 14 2.05 7.82 3.05
CA CYS A 14 1.39 9.02 3.58
C CYS A 14 1.82 9.24 5.02
N LEU A 15 2.57 10.31 5.24
CA LEU A 15 3.08 10.66 6.58
C LEU A 15 2.27 11.81 7.14
N LEU A 16 1.80 11.65 8.39
CA LEU A 16 1.03 12.67 9.07
C LEU A 16 1.24 12.56 10.57
N ASN A 17 1.64 13.66 11.19
CA ASN A 17 1.83 13.72 12.66
C ASN A 17 2.74 12.61 13.21
N GLY A 18 3.83 12.31 12.49
CA GLY A 18 4.79 11.29 12.90
C GLY A 18 4.32 9.86 12.70
N LYS A 19 3.27 9.65 11.89
CA LYS A 19 2.71 8.33 11.61
C LYS A 19 2.64 8.09 10.11
N VAL A 20 2.62 6.82 9.71
CA VAL A 20 2.42 6.41 8.33
C VAL A 20 1.13 5.62 8.20
N LEU A 21 0.42 5.82 7.10
CA LEU A 21 -0.85 5.13 6.83
C LEU A 21 -0.60 3.76 6.22
N VAL A 22 -1.24 2.75 6.80
CA VAL A 22 -1.24 1.38 6.23
C VAL A 22 -2.68 0.90 6.12
N THR A 23 -2.88 -0.17 5.36
CA THR A 23 -4.15 -0.89 5.31
C THR A 23 -3.96 -2.29 5.85
N ASP A 24 -4.89 -2.73 6.68
CA ASP A 24 -4.99 -4.12 7.07
C ASP A 24 -6.11 -4.72 6.23
N GLU A 25 -5.82 -5.78 5.49
CA GLU A 25 -6.76 -6.37 4.54
C GLU A 25 -6.93 -7.85 4.80
N PHE A 26 -8.12 -8.35 4.54
CA PHE A 26 -8.40 -9.77 4.53
C PHE A 26 -8.75 -10.14 3.09
N ILE A 27 -7.84 -10.83 2.42
CA ILE A 27 -7.97 -11.16 0.99
C ILE A 27 -7.72 -12.65 0.79
N LYS A 28 -8.68 -13.34 0.18
CA LYS A 28 -8.55 -14.77 -0.14
C LYS A 28 -8.12 -15.60 1.06
N GLY A 29 -8.70 -15.29 2.21
CA GLY A 29 -8.41 -16.01 3.46
C GLY A 29 -7.12 -15.63 4.16
N LYS A 30 -6.43 -14.58 3.70
CA LYS A 30 -5.15 -14.16 4.27
C LYS A 30 -5.23 -12.76 4.87
N GLU A 31 -4.57 -12.57 6.01
CA GLU A 31 -4.41 -11.27 6.65
C GLU A 31 -3.18 -10.59 6.08
N ILE A 32 -3.36 -9.38 5.53
CA ILE A 32 -2.30 -8.65 4.84
C ILE A 32 -2.25 -7.21 5.35
N THR A 33 -1.06 -6.74 5.71
CA THR A 33 -0.82 -5.33 5.99
C THR A 33 0.06 -4.78 4.89
N LYS A 34 -0.38 -3.71 4.26
CA LYS A 34 0.36 -3.09 3.16
C LYS A 34 0.16 -1.58 3.15
N PHE A 35 0.94 -0.86 2.32
CA PHE A 35 0.69 0.55 2.09
C PHE A 35 -0.52 0.72 1.18
N PRO A 36 -1.23 1.87 1.26
CA PRO A 36 -2.38 2.13 0.39
C PRO A 36 -1.98 2.24 -1.07
N GLY A 37 -2.77 1.67 -1.95
CA GLY A 37 -2.54 1.67 -3.37
C GLY A 37 -3.02 0.39 -4.01
N GLY A 38 -2.57 0.13 -5.23
CA GLY A 38 -3.00 -1.06 -5.94
C GLY A 38 -2.42 -1.17 -7.34
N GLY A 39 -3.03 -2.00 -8.17
CA GLY A 39 -2.57 -2.27 -9.50
C GLY A 39 -2.74 -1.08 -10.45
N LEU A 40 -1.73 -0.85 -11.27
CA LEU A 40 -1.79 0.16 -12.31
C LEU A 40 -2.66 -0.37 -13.47
N GLU A 41 -3.53 0.47 -13.98
CA GLU A 41 -4.36 0.12 -15.13
C GLU A 41 -3.69 0.56 -16.42
N PHE A 42 -3.89 -0.23 -17.48
CA PHE A 42 -3.36 0.14 -18.79
C PHE A 42 -3.98 1.49 -19.21
N GLY A 43 -3.13 2.37 -19.70
CA GLY A 43 -3.58 3.68 -20.19
C GLY A 43 -3.46 4.81 -19.17
N GLU A 44 -3.02 4.51 -17.93
CA GLU A 44 -2.82 5.56 -16.94
C GLU A 44 -1.35 5.65 -16.53
N GLY A 45 -0.89 6.85 -16.18
CA GLY A 45 0.42 7.03 -15.60
C GLY A 45 0.44 6.63 -14.13
N THR A 46 1.62 6.44 -13.56
CA THR A 46 1.76 5.99 -12.18
C THR A 46 1.17 6.96 -11.17
N ILE A 47 1.32 8.25 -11.40
CA ILE A 47 0.78 9.28 -10.50
C ILE A 47 -0.75 9.29 -10.56
N ASP A 48 -1.31 9.29 -11.76
CA ASP A 48 -2.77 9.26 -11.92
C ASP A 48 -3.37 7.98 -11.36
N GLY A 49 -2.69 6.85 -11.55
CA GLY A 49 -3.13 5.58 -10.99
C GLY A 49 -3.17 5.60 -9.46
N LEU A 50 -2.15 6.17 -8.84
CA LEU A 50 -2.11 6.27 -7.38
C LEU A 50 -3.20 7.20 -6.86
N LYS A 51 -3.43 8.34 -7.52
CA LYS A 51 -4.52 9.25 -7.15
C LYS A 51 -5.88 8.55 -7.24
N ARG A 52 -6.08 7.77 -8.30
CA ARG A 52 -7.31 6.99 -8.48
C ARG A 52 -7.51 6.01 -7.33
N GLU A 53 -6.46 5.28 -6.96
CA GLU A 53 -6.53 4.31 -5.85
C GLU A 53 -6.93 4.97 -4.54
N PHE A 54 -6.38 6.14 -4.22
CA PHE A 54 -6.75 6.85 -2.99
C PHE A 54 -8.21 7.31 -3.01
N VAL A 55 -8.70 7.78 -4.14
CA VAL A 55 -10.11 8.15 -4.26
C VAL A 55 -11.01 6.93 -4.08
N GLU A 56 -10.66 5.81 -4.71
CA GLU A 56 -11.45 4.59 -4.59
C GLU A 56 -11.47 4.02 -3.17
N GLU A 57 -10.32 4.01 -2.48
CA GLU A 57 -10.21 3.37 -1.17
C GLU A 57 -10.52 4.31 -0.01
N ALA A 58 -10.02 5.55 -0.06
CA ALA A 58 -10.18 6.51 1.04
C ALA A 58 -11.26 7.57 0.77
N GLY A 59 -11.72 7.67 -0.48
CA GLY A 59 -12.69 8.69 -0.85
C GLY A 59 -12.14 10.10 -0.83
N GLN A 60 -10.83 10.25 -0.85
CA GLN A 60 -10.17 11.55 -0.74
C GLN A 60 -9.01 11.68 -1.71
N GLU A 61 -8.78 12.91 -2.16
CA GLU A 61 -7.69 13.21 -3.08
C GLU A 61 -6.38 13.43 -2.34
N VAL A 62 -5.29 13.06 -3.00
CA VAL A 62 -3.93 13.25 -2.48
C VAL A 62 -3.10 14.06 -3.46
N LYS A 63 -2.08 14.71 -2.91
CA LYS A 63 -1.03 15.36 -3.67
C LYS A 63 0.21 14.46 -3.63
N ILE A 64 0.84 14.27 -4.78
CA ILE A 64 2.07 13.51 -4.87
C ILE A 64 3.23 14.47 -4.58
N LEU A 65 4.02 14.15 -3.55
CA LEU A 65 5.14 14.99 -3.14
C LEU A 65 6.41 14.67 -3.91
N ARG A 66 6.78 13.39 -3.96
CA ARG A 66 7.95 12.92 -4.72
C ARG A 66 7.98 11.40 -4.77
N HIS A 67 8.79 10.88 -5.67
CA HIS A 67 9.09 9.45 -5.72
C HIS A 67 9.85 9.04 -4.45
N PHE A 68 9.54 7.84 -3.94
CA PHE A 68 10.21 7.32 -2.76
C PHE A 68 11.04 6.07 -3.05
N TYR A 69 10.46 5.06 -3.72
CA TYR A 69 11.12 3.81 -3.99
C TYR A 69 10.46 3.08 -5.17
N THR A 70 11.28 2.39 -5.98
CA THR A 70 10.80 1.46 -7.00
C THR A 70 11.50 0.13 -6.79
N THR A 71 10.76 -0.97 -6.91
CA THR A 71 11.29 -2.32 -6.75
C THR A 71 12.56 -2.50 -7.59
N ASP A 72 13.64 -2.94 -6.94
CA ASP A 72 14.92 -3.17 -7.58
C ASP A 72 15.45 -4.61 -7.39
N PHE A 73 14.57 -5.52 -7.01
CA PHE A 73 14.92 -6.94 -6.86
C PHE A 73 13.74 -7.80 -7.32
N PHE A 74 14.00 -9.07 -7.64
CA PHE A 74 12.95 -9.95 -8.15
C PHE A 74 11.97 -10.36 -7.06
N VAL A 75 10.67 -10.16 -7.32
CA VAL A 75 9.59 -10.58 -6.43
C VAL A 75 8.49 -11.21 -7.27
N PRO A 76 8.21 -12.52 -7.08
CA PRO A 76 7.04 -13.12 -7.72
C PRO A 76 5.77 -12.66 -7.01
N SER A 77 4.66 -12.62 -7.73
CA SER A 77 3.37 -12.27 -7.11
C SER A 77 2.97 -13.33 -6.09
N ALA A 78 2.44 -12.89 -4.94
CA ALA A 78 1.93 -13.80 -3.92
C ALA A 78 0.68 -14.55 -4.38
N PHE A 79 -0.03 -14.03 -5.38
CA PHE A 79 -1.30 -14.59 -5.85
C PHE A 79 -1.23 -15.22 -7.25
N ASP A 80 -0.13 -15.03 -7.95
CA ASP A 80 0.04 -15.56 -9.31
C ASP A 80 1.52 -15.85 -9.57
N PRO A 81 1.94 -17.12 -9.52
CA PRO A 81 3.36 -17.46 -9.69
C PRO A 81 3.91 -17.14 -11.08
N GLU A 82 3.06 -16.88 -12.07
CA GLU A 82 3.50 -16.50 -13.42
C GLU A 82 3.69 -14.99 -13.57
N SER A 83 3.44 -14.23 -12.50
CA SER A 83 3.61 -12.76 -12.50
C SER A 83 4.78 -12.35 -11.62
N GLN A 84 5.49 -11.32 -12.09
CA GLN A 84 6.55 -10.65 -11.33
C GLN A 84 6.04 -9.26 -10.95
N VAL A 85 6.23 -8.86 -9.69
CA VAL A 85 5.72 -7.59 -9.18
C VAL A 85 6.78 -6.49 -9.31
N ILE A 86 6.36 -5.34 -9.82
CA ILE A 86 7.14 -4.11 -9.77
C ILE A 86 6.23 -3.07 -9.10
N SER A 87 6.67 -2.58 -7.94
CA SER A 87 5.90 -1.61 -7.17
C SER A 87 6.63 -0.28 -7.11
N ILE A 88 5.87 0.79 -7.30
CA ILE A 88 6.40 2.16 -7.32
C ILE A 88 5.73 2.93 -6.18
N TYR A 89 6.55 3.51 -5.30
CA TYR A 89 6.08 4.20 -4.10
C TYR A 89 6.35 5.69 -4.22
N TYR A 90 5.34 6.47 -3.85
CA TYR A 90 5.44 7.93 -3.78
C TYR A 90 5.12 8.40 -2.37
N LEU A 91 5.80 9.47 -1.95
CA LEU A 91 5.36 10.19 -0.75
C LEU A 91 4.16 11.02 -1.17
N VAL A 92 3.09 10.94 -0.38
CA VAL A 92 1.84 11.63 -0.67
C VAL A 92 1.31 12.35 0.58
N GLU A 93 0.46 13.35 0.38
CA GLU A 93 -0.29 13.96 1.47
C GLU A 93 -1.73 14.21 1.01
N PHE A 94 -2.65 14.15 1.96
CA PHE A 94 -4.05 14.42 1.67
C PHE A 94 -4.24 15.91 1.42
N LEU A 95 -5.11 16.26 0.45
CA LEU A 95 -5.46 17.66 0.17
C LEU A 95 -6.41 18.25 1.20
N SER A 96 -7.06 17.39 2.00
CA SER A 96 -7.98 17.80 3.07
C SER A 96 -7.73 16.91 4.28
N GLU A 97 -8.27 17.30 5.44
CA GLU A 97 -8.16 16.48 6.66
C GLU A 97 -8.68 15.07 6.39
N PRO A 98 -7.92 14.02 6.79
CA PRO A 98 -8.39 12.65 6.65
C PRO A 98 -9.71 12.45 7.37
N ALA A 99 -10.73 11.98 6.64
CA ALA A 99 -12.07 11.79 7.18
C ALA A 99 -12.55 10.34 7.04
N PHE A 100 -11.72 9.46 6.50
CA PHE A 100 -12.06 8.04 6.38
C PHE A 100 -11.93 7.35 7.74
N PRO A 101 -12.68 6.26 7.97
CA PRO A 101 -12.57 5.51 9.23
C PRO A 101 -11.18 4.90 9.39
N VAL A 102 -10.65 4.94 10.61
CA VAL A 102 -9.40 4.27 10.94
C VAL A 102 -9.62 3.34 12.13
N LYS A 103 -8.82 2.27 12.19
CA LYS A 103 -8.79 1.35 13.32
C LYS A 103 -7.49 1.55 14.06
N GLU A 104 -7.48 1.24 15.36
CA GLU A 104 -6.28 1.35 16.18
C GLU A 104 -5.50 0.05 16.25
N LYS A 105 -6.23 -1.07 16.20
CA LYS A 105 -5.61 -2.39 16.29
C LYS A 105 -5.52 -3.04 14.92
N CYS A 106 -4.43 -3.78 14.74
CA CYS A 106 -4.20 -4.56 13.55
C CYS A 106 -5.36 -5.54 13.32
N PHE A 107 -5.86 -5.57 12.08
CA PHE A 107 -6.92 -6.47 11.65
C PHE A 107 -8.25 -6.35 12.41
N GLU A 108 -8.60 -5.14 12.85
CA GLU A 108 -9.96 -4.86 13.32
C GLU A 108 -10.91 -4.72 12.12
N LEU A 109 -11.25 -5.86 11.52
CA LEU A 109 -12.07 -5.89 10.31
C LEU A 109 -13.52 -6.22 10.62
N ALA A 110 -14.45 -5.56 9.92
CA ALA A 110 -15.87 -5.73 10.15
C ALA A 110 -16.37 -7.13 9.78
N ASP A 111 -15.82 -7.72 8.75
CA ASP A 111 -16.24 -9.02 8.26
C ASP A 111 -15.02 -9.79 7.74
N ARG A 112 -14.74 -10.94 8.35
CA ARG A 112 -13.62 -11.78 8.00
C ARG A 112 -14.03 -12.97 7.12
N THR A 113 -15.29 -13.03 6.70
CA THR A 113 -15.78 -14.09 5.81
C THR A 113 -15.67 -13.74 4.34
N LYS A 114 -15.36 -12.49 4.04
CA LYS A 114 -15.16 -11.99 2.67
C LYS A 114 -14.06 -10.94 2.68
N ASP A 115 -13.59 -10.58 1.50
CA ASP A 115 -12.55 -9.58 1.35
C ASP A 115 -12.99 -8.24 1.98
N SER A 116 -12.12 -7.68 2.81
CA SER A 116 -12.37 -6.43 3.52
C SER A 116 -11.07 -5.75 3.85
N PHE A 117 -11.11 -4.45 4.18
CA PHE A 117 -9.93 -3.73 4.59
C PHE A 117 -10.27 -2.60 5.57
N ALA A 118 -9.25 -2.14 6.29
CA ALA A 118 -9.36 -1.00 7.20
C ALA A 118 -8.06 -0.23 7.20
N PHE A 119 -8.15 1.10 7.35
CA PHE A 119 -6.98 1.96 7.49
C PHE A 119 -6.49 2.00 8.93
N ARG A 120 -5.19 2.15 9.10
CA ARG A 120 -4.56 2.28 10.42
C ARG A 120 -3.31 3.16 10.30
N TRP A 121 -3.10 4.02 11.30
CA TRP A 121 -1.88 4.83 11.38
C TRP A 121 -0.86 4.14 12.28
N VAL A 122 0.37 4.00 11.79
CA VAL A 122 1.46 3.38 12.55
C VAL A 122 2.51 4.45 12.87
N PRO A 123 2.87 4.65 14.14
CA PRO A 123 3.93 5.60 14.48
C PRO A 123 5.24 5.23 13.80
N LEU A 124 5.91 6.22 13.21
CA LEU A 124 7.22 6.00 12.58
C LEU A 124 8.28 5.49 13.56
N SER A 125 8.14 5.85 14.84
CA SER A 125 9.05 5.37 15.90
C SER A 125 8.86 3.89 16.21
N GLU A 126 7.75 3.30 15.78
CA GLU A 126 7.40 1.91 16.12
C GLU A 126 7.36 0.98 14.92
N ILE A 127 7.36 1.52 13.70
CA ILE A 127 7.21 0.67 12.50
C ILE A 127 8.40 -0.27 12.34
N GLU A 128 8.09 -1.53 12.06
CA GLU A 128 9.07 -2.59 11.82
C GLU A 128 8.81 -3.21 10.45
N GLU A 129 9.83 -3.80 9.84
CA GLU A 129 9.65 -4.49 8.56
C GLU A 129 8.60 -5.60 8.66
N ASP A 130 8.58 -6.31 9.78
CA ASP A 130 7.62 -7.40 9.99
C ASP A 130 6.18 -6.95 10.19
N ASP A 131 5.94 -5.65 10.34
CA ASP A 131 4.57 -5.12 10.37
C ASP A 131 3.90 -5.20 9.00
N LEU A 132 4.70 -5.27 7.93
CA LEU A 132 4.22 -5.37 6.56
C LEU A 132 4.32 -6.82 6.08
N THR A 133 3.41 -7.21 5.19
CA THR A 133 3.31 -8.59 4.74
C THR A 133 4.23 -8.91 3.56
N PHE A 134 4.32 -8.01 2.59
CA PHE A 134 5.04 -8.30 1.35
C PHE A 134 6.50 -7.84 1.38
N PRO A 135 7.41 -8.55 0.69
CA PRO A 135 8.84 -8.21 0.73
C PRO A 135 9.17 -6.78 0.32
N ILE A 136 8.46 -6.24 -0.67
CA ILE A 136 8.71 -4.88 -1.15
C ILE A 136 8.28 -3.86 -0.08
N ASP A 137 7.11 -4.06 0.52
CA ASP A 137 6.62 -3.20 1.60
C ASP A 137 7.57 -3.23 2.80
N LYS A 138 8.13 -4.40 3.12
CA LYS A 138 9.12 -4.53 4.20
C LYS A 138 10.36 -3.68 3.91
N ARG A 139 10.81 -3.67 2.66
CA ARG A 139 11.94 -2.83 2.25
C ARG A 139 11.62 -1.35 2.46
N VAL A 140 10.40 -0.94 2.09
CA VAL A 140 9.97 0.46 2.25
C VAL A 140 9.89 0.82 3.74
N ALA A 141 9.35 -0.06 4.58
CA ALA A 141 9.32 0.16 6.03
C ALA A 141 10.73 0.34 6.59
N GLY A 142 11.68 -0.46 6.14
CA GLY A 142 13.08 -0.33 6.53
C GLY A 142 13.66 1.03 6.15
N LEU A 143 13.35 1.53 4.95
CA LEU A 143 13.79 2.85 4.51
C LEU A 143 13.17 3.96 5.35
N LEU A 144 11.91 3.81 5.75
CA LEU A 144 11.22 4.79 6.60
C LEU A 144 11.89 4.93 7.96
N ARG A 145 12.40 3.83 8.49
CA ARG A 145 13.09 3.85 9.80
C ARG A 145 14.38 4.65 9.78
N THR A 146 14.96 4.88 8.62
CA THR A 146 16.22 5.62 8.47
C THR A 146 16.01 7.10 8.15
N MET A 147 14.78 7.52 8.04
CA MET A 147 14.45 8.93 7.75
C MET A 147 14.62 9.82 8.98
#